data_e1908375c504a27429ebb0f0e3a383f0
#
_entry.id   e1908375c504a27429ebb0f0e3a383f0
#
_cell.length_a   1.000
_cell.length_b   1.000
_cell.length_c   1.000
_cell.angle_alpha   90.00
_cell.angle_beta   90.00
_cell.angle_gamma   90.00
#
_symmetry.space_group_name_H-M   'P 1'
#
loop_
_entity.id
_entity.type
_entity.pdbx_description
1 polymer ?
#
loop_
_entity_poly.entity_id
_entity_poly.type
_entity_poly.pdbx_seq_one_letter_code
_entity_poly.pdbx_strand_id
1 'polypeptide(L)'
;MRKTRKSVSTKKEISQCKTLKEKQEDFIMLPTVDFCFKELMQNDNIRKNIIAALLNVPSSEVENTELMPTILRKESKDDKYGILDVRVKLKNGEQIDFEMQVEAFDCWANRSVYYLSKMYTSEIKEGEGYDCLKKCIHVSILAYDHFLDEKE
;
A
#
# COMPACT_ATOMS: atom_id res chain seq x y z
N MET A 1 38.36 9.22 -61.73
CA MET A 1 38.40 10.18 -60.60
C MET A 1 37.13 10.08 -59.80
N ARG A 2 37.13 9.39 -58.66
CA ARG A 2 35.99 9.30 -57.73
C ARG A 2 36.22 10.33 -56.61
N LYS A 3 35.31 11.32 -56.50
CA LYS A 3 35.30 12.30 -55.41
C LYS A 3 34.44 11.77 -54.28
N THR A 4 35.10 11.62 -53.13
CA THR A 4 34.57 11.31 -51.81
C THR A 4 33.62 12.39 -51.31
N ARG A 5 32.39 12.00 -50.97
CA ARG A 5 31.50 12.80 -50.09
C ARG A 5 31.69 12.29 -48.65
N LYS A 6 32.28 13.12 -47.80
CA LYS A 6 32.38 12.89 -46.37
C LYS A 6 31.51 13.90 -45.58
N SER A 7 30.62 13.36 -44.78
CA SER A 7 30.22 13.77 -43.41
C SER A 7 29.85 15.23 -43.14
N VAL A 8 28.54 15.48 -43.12
CA VAL A 8 27.93 16.63 -42.45
C VAL A 8 26.79 16.16 -41.49
N SER A 9 26.58 14.86 -41.35
CA SER A 9 25.43 14.30 -40.57
C SER A 9 25.66 14.24 -39.04
N THR A 10 26.90 14.22 -38.55
CA THR A 10 27.18 13.88 -37.16
C THR A 10 26.98 14.99 -36.11
N LYS A 11 26.98 16.26 -36.50
CA LYS A 11 26.85 17.36 -35.52
C LYS A 11 25.40 17.70 -35.18
N LYS A 12 24.44 17.45 -36.09
CA LYS A 12 23.01 17.70 -35.87
C LYS A 12 22.38 16.63 -35.01
N GLU A 13 22.76 15.35 -35.15
CA GLU A 13 22.27 14.23 -34.35
C GLU A 13 22.76 14.27 -32.89
N ILE A 14 24.02 14.72 -32.67
CA ILE A 14 24.54 14.90 -31.31
C ILE A 14 23.87 16.06 -30.58
N SER A 15 23.48 17.12 -31.28
CA SER A 15 22.73 18.26 -30.72
C SER A 15 21.30 17.84 -30.33
N GLN A 16 20.61 17.02 -31.13
CA GLN A 16 19.27 16.53 -30.81
C GLN A 16 19.26 15.52 -29.65
N CYS A 17 20.32 14.71 -29.51
CA CYS A 17 20.45 13.77 -28.40
C CYS A 17 20.75 14.48 -27.07
N LYS A 18 21.40 15.66 -27.09
CA LYS A 18 21.62 16.47 -25.87
C LYS A 18 20.36 17.19 -25.40
N THR A 19 19.50 17.64 -26.33
CA THR A 19 18.23 18.31 -25.99
C THR A 19 17.16 17.34 -25.43
N LEU A 20 17.27 16.04 -25.71
CA LEU A 20 16.38 15.02 -25.14
C LEU A 20 16.76 14.59 -23.71
N LYS A 21 17.98 14.93 -23.26
CA LYS A 21 18.42 14.64 -21.88
C LYS A 21 18.04 15.73 -20.85
N GLU A 22 17.57 16.89 -21.29
CA GLU A 22 17.26 18.02 -20.40
C GLU A 22 15.76 18.16 -20.05
N LYS A 23 14.92 17.18 -20.43
CA LYS A 23 13.51 17.10 -19.98
C LYS A 23 13.23 15.73 -19.39
N GLN A 24 14.02 15.29 -18.46
CA GLN A 24 13.58 14.32 -17.48
C GLN A 24 12.84 15.14 -16.42
N GLU A 25 11.57 15.45 -16.68
CA GLU A 25 10.66 15.90 -15.63
C GLU A 25 10.71 14.79 -14.59
N ASP A 26 11.10 15.12 -13.37
CA ASP A 26 11.10 14.18 -12.25
C ASP A 26 9.67 13.65 -12.11
N PHE A 27 9.45 12.42 -12.55
CA PHE A 27 8.15 11.77 -12.42
C PHE A 27 7.94 11.44 -10.95
N ILE A 28 7.06 12.21 -10.29
CA ILE A 28 6.64 11.94 -8.91
C ILE A 28 5.40 11.05 -8.96
N MET A 29 5.57 9.82 -8.51
CA MET A 29 4.46 8.87 -8.39
C MET A 29 3.57 9.26 -7.21
N LEU A 30 2.26 9.32 -7.44
CA LEU A 30 1.30 9.64 -6.38
C LEU A 30 1.17 8.45 -5.39
N PRO A 31 0.98 8.72 -4.09
CA PRO A 31 0.75 7.69 -3.08
C PRO A 31 -0.51 6.83 -3.33
N THR A 32 -1.45 7.31 -4.14
CA THR A 32 -2.65 6.57 -4.56
C THR A 32 -2.35 5.45 -5.54
N VAL A 33 -1.15 5.40 -6.13
CA VAL A 33 -0.70 4.27 -6.94
C VAL A 33 -0.30 3.14 -6.00
N ASP A 34 -0.88 1.97 -6.17
CA ASP A 34 -0.70 0.79 -5.32
C ASP A 34 0.78 0.46 -5.03
N PHE A 35 1.61 0.45 -6.07
CA PHE A 35 3.05 0.23 -5.91
C PHE A 35 3.70 1.30 -5.02
N CYS A 36 3.39 2.59 -5.24
CA CYS A 36 3.96 3.68 -4.47
C CYS A 36 3.54 3.60 -2.99
N PHE A 37 2.26 3.32 -2.73
CA PHE A 37 1.76 3.13 -1.38
C PHE A 37 2.49 2.00 -0.65
N LYS A 38 2.61 0.84 -1.28
CA LYS A 38 3.31 -0.32 -0.73
C LYS A 38 4.78 -0.02 -0.45
N GLU A 39 5.48 0.67 -1.35
CA GLU A 39 6.87 1.10 -1.14
C GLU A 39 7.02 2.11 0.01
N LEU A 40 6.11 3.09 0.12
CA LEU A 40 6.10 4.01 1.26
C LEU A 40 5.95 3.27 2.59
N MET A 41 5.10 2.25 2.64
CA MET A 41 4.86 1.45 3.84
C MET A 41 6.04 0.49 4.17
N GLN A 42 6.99 0.26 3.25
CA GLN A 42 8.25 -0.43 3.56
C GLN A 42 9.14 0.41 4.49
N ASN A 43 9.08 1.72 4.38
CA ASN A 43 9.86 2.60 5.24
C ASN A 43 9.30 2.61 6.67
N ASP A 44 10.09 2.16 7.64
CA ASP A 44 9.68 2.02 9.05
C ASP A 44 9.25 3.36 9.66
N ASN A 45 9.95 4.44 9.38
CA ASN A 45 9.62 5.76 9.92
C ASN A 45 8.30 6.30 9.35
N ILE A 46 8.07 6.14 8.04
CA ILE A 46 6.83 6.56 7.39
C ILE A 46 5.68 5.73 7.97
N ARG A 47 5.83 4.42 8.02
CA ARG A 47 4.82 3.49 8.55
C ARG A 47 4.44 3.81 10.00
N LYS A 48 5.44 4.02 10.87
CA LYS A 48 5.21 4.42 12.27
C LYS A 48 4.45 5.73 12.41
N ASN A 49 4.81 6.75 11.61
CA ASN A 49 4.14 8.04 11.66
C ASN A 49 2.69 7.96 11.16
N ILE A 50 2.41 7.17 10.12
CA ILE A 50 1.05 6.93 9.64
C ILE A 50 0.23 6.23 10.74
N ILE A 51 0.76 5.19 11.37
CA ILE A 51 0.09 4.47 12.46
C ILE A 51 -0.15 5.39 13.65
N ALA A 52 0.83 6.18 14.05
CA ALA A 52 0.70 7.14 15.13
C ALA A 52 -0.40 8.16 14.89
N ALA A 53 -0.47 8.72 13.68
CA ALA A 53 -1.51 9.64 13.28
C ALA A 53 -2.91 9.00 13.32
N LEU A 54 -3.06 7.78 12.83
CA LEU A 54 -4.34 7.05 12.84
C LEU A 54 -4.81 6.68 14.25
N LEU A 55 -3.88 6.28 15.12
CA LEU A 55 -4.20 5.93 16.51
C LEU A 55 -4.29 7.15 17.42
N ASN A 56 -3.97 8.34 16.91
CA ASN A 56 -3.91 9.60 17.65
C ASN A 56 -2.97 9.51 18.87
N VAL A 57 -1.80 8.93 18.68
CA VAL A 57 -0.73 8.81 19.69
C VAL A 57 0.58 9.39 19.18
N PRO A 58 1.51 9.79 20.05
CA PRO A 58 2.86 10.18 19.64
C PRO A 58 3.57 9.03 18.91
N SER A 59 4.36 9.34 17.88
CA SER A 59 5.11 8.32 17.14
C SER A 59 6.13 7.54 18.00
N SER A 60 6.55 8.13 19.11
CA SER A 60 7.39 7.47 20.11
C SER A 60 6.70 6.31 20.85
N GLU A 61 5.37 6.30 20.87
CA GLU A 61 4.57 5.23 21.47
C GLU A 61 4.33 4.07 20.48
N VAL A 62 4.48 4.32 19.17
CA VAL A 62 4.45 3.27 18.16
C VAL A 62 5.82 2.61 18.13
N GLU A 63 5.98 1.58 18.95
CA GLU A 63 7.21 0.80 19.00
C GLU A 63 7.41 -0.02 17.70
N ASN A 64 8.12 -1.12 17.76
CA ASN A 64 8.44 -1.92 16.59
C ASN A 64 7.19 -2.34 15.81
N THR A 65 7.22 -2.11 14.51
CA THR A 65 6.19 -2.53 13.55
C THR A 65 6.78 -3.58 12.63
N GLU A 66 6.06 -4.67 12.41
CA GLU A 66 6.47 -5.77 11.53
C GLU A 66 5.50 -5.87 10.36
N LEU A 67 6.04 -5.90 9.14
CA LEU A 67 5.25 -6.19 7.95
C LEU A 67 4.95 -7.68 7.89
N MET A 68 3.66 -8.00 7.81
CA MET A 68 3.16 -9.37 7.76
C MET A 68 2.83 -9.79 6.32
N PRO A 69 2.80 -11.10 6.03
CA PRO A 69 2.27 -11.59 4.76
C PRO A 69 0.86 -11.09 4.52
N THR A 70 0.62 -10.57 3.31
CA THR A 70 -0.66 -9.96 2.91
C THR A 70 -1.69 -10.99 2.45
N ILE A 71 -1.25 -12.21 2.14
CA ILE A 71 -2.12 -13.29 1.69
C ILE A 71 -2.84 -13.90 2.89
N LEU A 72 -4.16 -13.76 2.93
CA LEU A 72 -5.01 -14.43 3.91
C LEU A 72 -5.24 -15.88 3.47
N ARG A 73 -4.86 -16.82 4.34
CA ARG A 73 -4.95 -18.25 4.04
C ARG A 73 -6.40 -18.68 3.82
N LYS A 74 -6.58 -19.59 2.87
CA LYS A 74 -7.82 -20.34 2.72
C LYS A 74 -7.81 -21.50 3.70
N GLU A 75 -8.96 -21.77 4.33
CA GLU A 75 -9.17 -22.95 5.17
C GLU A 75 -9.70 -24.12 4.33
N SER A 76 -10.41 -23.79 3.24
CA SER A 76 -10.91 -24.77 2.27
C SER A 76 -10.62 -24.34 0.82
N LYS A 77 -10.81 -25.26 -0.13
CA LYS A 77 -10.66 -24.96 -1.57
C LYS A 77 -11.67 -23.93 -2.07
N ASP A 78 -12.84 -23.91 -1.47
CA ASP A 78 -13.97 -23.06 -1.88
C ASP A 78 -13.95 -21.69 -1.19
N ASP A 79 -13.05 -21.48 -0.23
CA ASP A 79 -12.91 -20.21 0.44
C ASP A 79 -12.51 -19.11 -0.53
N LYS A 80 -13.10 -17.92 -0.34
CA LYS A 80 -12.68 -16.73 -1.06
C LYS A 80 -11.26 -16.37 -0.69
N TYR A 81 -10.44 -16.12 -1.71
CA TYR A 81 -9.07 -15.65 -1.53
C TYR A 81 -9.07 -14.19 -1.10
N GLY A 82 -8.31 -13.86 -0.07
CA GLY A 82 -8.11 -12.49 0.38
C GLY A 82 -6.64 -12.10 0.22
N ILE A 83 -6.42 -10.95 -0.39
CA ILE A 83 -5.09 -10.34 -0.50
C ILE A 83 -5.23 -8.92 0.03
N LEU A 84 -4.48 -8.60 1.08
CA LEU A 84 -4.38 -7.27 1.66
C LEU A 84 -3.31 -6.45 0.92
N ASP A 85 -3.41 -5.13 0.97
CA ASP A 85 -2.36 -4.29 0.40
C ASP A 85 -1.16 -4.22 1.34
N VAL A 86 -1.36 -3.86 2.59
CA VAL A 86 -0.32 -3.81 3.62
C VAL A 86 -0.85 -4.31 4.95
N ARG A 87 -0.20 -5.29 5.55
CA ARG A 87 -0.52 -5.81 6.88
C ARG A 87 0.64 -5.57 7.84
N VAL A 88 0.34 -4.97 8.97
CA VAL A 88 1.33 -4.60 9.99
C VAL A 88 0.95 -5.24 11.32
N LYS A 89 1.93 -5.80 12.03
CA LYS A 89 1.81 -6.26 13.41
C LYS A 89 2.56 -5.31 14.34
N LEU A 90 1.91 -4.89 15.41
CA LEU A 90 2.51 -4.07 16.45
C LEU A 90 3.17 -4.95 17.51
N LYS A 91 4.04 -4.37 18.32
CA LYS A 91 4.75 -5.06 19.41
C LYS A 91 3.80 -5.74 20.40
N ASN A 92 2.66 -5.14 20.69
CA ASN A 92 1.65 -5.70 21.60
C ASN A 92 0.81 -6.84 20.97
N GLY A 93 1.10 -7.21 19.73
CA GLY A 93 0.40 -8.24 18.96
C GLY A 93 -0.82 -7.76 18.21
N GLU A 94 -1.25 -6.50 18.35
CA GLU A 94 -2.32 -5.92 17.55
C GLU A 94 -1.92 -5.86 16.09
N GLN A 95 -2.90 -5.92 15.18
CA GLN A 95 -2.67 -5.89 13.74
C GLN A 95 -3.46 -4.79 13.07
N ILE A 96 -2.85 -4.20 12.07
CA ILE A 96 -3.45 -3.17 11.24
C ILE A 96 -3.32 -3.60 9.78
N ASP A 97 -4.43 -3.55 9.07
CA ASP A 97 -4.51 -3.71 7.63
C ASP A 97 -4.79 -2.36 6.99
N PHE A 98 -4.02 -2.02 5.98
CA PHE A 98 -4.18 -0.80 5.19
C PHE A 98 -4.54 -1.16 3.76
N GLU A 99 -5.65 -0.62 3.28
CA GLU A 99 -6.14 -0.79 1.91
C GLU A 99 -6.22 0.57 1.21
N MET A 100 -5.63 0.67 0.01
CA MET A 100 -5.73 1.85 -0.84
C MET A 100 -6.82 1.61 -1.89
N GLN A 101 -7.95 2.32 -1.79
CA GLN A 101 -9.08 2.16 -2.69
C GLN A 101 -9.27 3.42 -3.54
N VAL A 102 -8.94 3.34 -4.81
CA VAL A 102 -9.00 4.48 -5.74
C VAL A 102 -10.37 4.63 -6.38
N GLU A 103 -11.04 3.51 -6.67
CA GLU A 103 -12.36 3.50 -7.31
C GLU A 103 -13.45 3.06 -6.35
N ALA A 104 -14.64 3.65 -6.47
CA ALA A 104 -15.80 3.25 -5.69
C ALA A 104 -16.19 1.80 -5.97
N PHE A 105 -16.53 1.06 -4.93
CA PHE A 105 -16.90 -0.35 -5.01
C PHE A 105 -18.11 -0.63 -4.11
N ASP A 106 -19.22 -1.05 -4.71
CA ASP A 106 -20.51 -1.20 -4.02
C ASP A 106 -20.48 -2.12 -2.79
N CYS A 107 -19.63 -3.16 -2.83
CA CYS A 107 -19.48 -4.11 -1.73
C CYS A 107 -18.27 -3.80 -0.83
N TRP A 108 -17.76 -2.54 -0.83
CA TRP A 108 -16.58 -2.16 -0.06
C TRP A 108 -16.72 -2.50 1.43
N ALA A 109 -17.81 -2.12 2.08
CA ALA A 109 -18.03 -2.39 3.49
C ALA A 109 -18.01 -3.90 3.82
N ASN A 110 -18.67 -4.70 2.99
CA ASN A 110 -18.67 -6.16 3.16
C ASN A 110 -17.28 -6.77 2.98
N ARG A 111 -16.49 -6.25 2.01
CA ARG A 111 -15.10 -6.67 1.80
C ARG A 111 -14.23 -6.31 3.00
N SER A 112 -14.37 -5.11 3.54
CA SER A 112 -13.63 -4.65 4.70
C SER A 112 -13.90 -5.53 5.93
N VAL A 113 -15.18 -5.83 6.20
CA VAL A 113 -15.57 -6.74 7.29
C VAL A 113 -15.02 -8.15 7.05
N TYR A 114 -15.06 -8.66 5.82
CA TYR A 114 -14.51 -9.97 5.48
C TYR A 114 -13.00 -10.04 5.74
N TYR A 115 -12.23 -9.04 5.32
CA TYR A 115 -10.78 -8.99 5.54
C TYR A 115 -10.45 -8.88 7.03
N LEU A 116 -11.12 -7.99 7.74
CA LEU A 116 -10.96 -7.82 9.19
C LEU A 116 -11.24 -9.14 9.93
N SER A 117 -12.34 -9.82 9.59
CA SER A 117 -12.73 -11.09 10.23
C SER A 117 -11.71 -12.20 9.96
N LYS A 118 -11.26 -12.32 8.71
CA LYS A 118 -10.22 -13.31 8.34
C LYS A 118 -8.90 -13.03 9.07
N MET A 119 -8.50 -11.78 9.17
CA MET A 119 -7.29 -11.39 9.88
C MET A 119 -7.41 -11.70 11.37
N TYR A 120 -8.54 -11.37 11.99
CA TYR A 120 -8.82 -11.60 13.41
C TYR A 120 -8.81 -13.10 13.75
N THR A 121 -9.52 -13.91 12.97
CA THR A 121 -9.62 -15.36 13.22
C THR A 121 -8.35 -16.13 12.89
N SER A 122 -7.45 -15.58 12.07
CA SER A 122 -6.19 -16.24 11.70
C SER A 122 -5.18 -16.37 12.85
N GLU A 123 -5.40 -15.66 13.96
CA GLU A 123 -4.46 -15.63 15.10
C GLU A 123 -4.77 -16.69 16.17
N ILE A 124 -5.94 -17.34 16.11
CA ILE A 124 -6.33 -18.36 17.10
C ILE A 124 -6.25 -19.75 16.50
N LYS A 125 -5.78 -20.70 17.29
CA LYS A 125 -5.67 -22.12 16.93
C LYS A 125 -6.60 -22.97 17.79
N GLU A 126 -6.83 -24.20 17.34
CA GLU A 126 -7.57 -25.19 18.11
C GLU A 126 -6.96 -25.39 19.51
N GLY A 127 -7.80 -25.29 20.54
CA GLY A 127 -7.39 -25.46 21.93
C GLY A 127 -6.91 -24.20 22.61
N GLU A 128 -6.75 -23.07 21.90
CA GLU A 128 -6.40 -21.79 22.51
C GLU A 128 -7.64 -21.06 23.04
N GLY A 129 -7.49 -20.34 24.15
CA GLY A 129 -8.55 -19.49 24.71
C GLY A 129 -8.75 -18.22 23.89
N TYR A 130 -9.97 -17.70 23.84
CA TYR A 130 -10.29 -16.45 23.13
C TYR A 130 -9.59 -15.21 23.70
N ASP A 131 -9.02 -15.28 24.88
CA ASP A 131 -8.20 -14.24 25.52
C ASP A 131 -6.86 -14.00 24.81
N CYS A 132 -6.41 -14.95 23.98
CA CYS A 132 -5.22 -14.76 23.14
C CYS A 132 -5.45 -13.80 21.97
N LEU A 133 -6.72 -13.59 21.54
CA LEU A 133 -7.06 -12.73 20.43
C LEU A 133 -6.68 -11.27 20.72
N LYS A 134 -6.03 -10.63 19.75
CA LYS A 134 -5.62 -9.22 19.82
C LYS A 134 -6.47 -8.37 18.93
N LYS A 135 -6.51 -7.07 19.22
CA LYS A 135 -7.23 -6.10 18.40
C LYS A 135 -6.70 -6.11 16.96
N CYS A 136 -7.62 -6.12 16.01
CA CYS A 136 -7.36 -5.91 14.60
C CYS A 136 -8.06 -4.64 14.13
N ILE A 137 -7.38 -3.87 13.30
CA ILE A 137 -7.87 -2.63 12.73
C ILE A 137 -7.78 -2.76 11.21
N HIS A 138 -8.87 -2.45 10.52
CA HIS A 138 -8.89 -2.31 9.06
C HIS A 138 -9.00 -0.82 8.73
N VAL A 139 -8.08 -0.33 7.92
CA VAL A 139 -8.00 1.06 7.49
C VAL A 139 -8.13 1.11 5.98
N SER A 140 -9.21 1.71 5.49
CA SER A 140 -9.35 2.01 4.06
C SER A 140 -9.05 3.47 3.79
N ILE A 141 -8.08 3.71 2.90
CA ILE A 141 -7.75 5.03 2.39
C ILE A 141 -8.49 5.20 1.07
N LEU A 142 -9.55 6.01 1.07
CA LEU A 142 -10.44 6.18 -0.07
C LEU A 142 -10.05 7.44 -0.85
N ALA A 143 -9.87 7.32 -2.16
CA ALA A 143 -9.65 8.45 -3.06
C ALA A 143 -10.96 9.05 -3.59
N TYR A 144 -12.10 8.76 -2.94
CA TYR A 144 -13.43 9.23 -3.27
C TYR A 144 -14.27 9.42 -1.98
N ASP A 145 -15.32 10.23 -2.07
CA ASP A 145 -16.26 10.43 -0.97
C ASP A 145 -17.22 9.25 -0.87
N HIS A 146 -17.12 8.48 0.19
CA HIS A 146 -17.99 7.33 0.45
C HIS A 146 -19.25 7.71 1.26
N PHE A 147 -19.14 8.70 2.14
CA PHE A 147 -20.19 9.14 3.05
C PHE A 147 -20.80 10.45 2.53
N LEU A 148 -21.54 10.38 1.40
CA LEU A 148 -22.08 11.56 0.74
C LEU A 148 -23.24 12.23 1.49
N ASP A 149 -23.88 11.54 2.45
CA ASP A 149 -25.13 11.97 3.09
C ASP A 149 -24.96 12.60 4.47
N GLU A 150 -23.76 12.68 5.01
CA GLU A 150 -23.49 13.34 6.28
C GLU A 150 -23.06 14.80 6.06
N LYS A 151 -23.98 15.62 5.55
CA LYS A 151 -23.87 17.08 5.69
C LYS A 151 -24.52 17.47 7.02
N GLU A 152 -23.68 17.71 8.03
CA GLU A 152 -24.06 18.53 9.16
C GLU A 152 -24.42 19.95 8.74
#